data_7dbd122cc5151e4fe694a8a6706ea3f0
#
_entry.id   7dbd122cc5151e4fe694a8a6706ea3f0
#
_cell.length_a   1.000
_cell.length_b   1.000
_cell.length_c   1.000
_cell.angle_alpha   90.00
_cell.angle_beta   90.00
_cell.angle_gamma   90.00
#
_symmetry.space_group_name_H-M   'P 1'
#
loop_
_entity.id
_entity.type
_entity.pdbx_description
1 polymer ?
#
loop_
_entity_poly.entity_id
_entity_poly.type
_entity_poly.pdbx_seq_one_letter_code
_entity_poly.pdbx_strand_id
1 'polypeptide(L)'
;MRFYASQNFTAVGADRKIVEKNPPVSYTDNSAENRTRKKPRRFKMATFYNQATLSFGGNVVNSNTTEAELLSGLELTKTAITGTYSATGNVVYAITLRNMGSTAYSDLTISDDLGAYTVGAATVTPLDYVDGSVIYYLNGIQQAAPTVTIGDSLQFGGIDLPAGSTATLIYQAAVNGAAPLAAGSTIINTASTNGGAGIGELTATATVAVREAAQLTIAKAVCPAVVADNGQITYTIIVQNLGNTPIIATDNVIISDVFNPVLTDITVTLDGVELAEGTGYTYSETTGIFTTVAGAMTVPAATYTQDSTTGIISTTPGVSVLTVTGTV
;
A
#
# COMPACT_ATOMS: atom_id res chain seq x y z
N MET A 1 -44.54 -41.99 -33.28
CA MET A 1 -44.10 -43.07 -32.40
C MET A 1 -42.92 -42.52 -31.61
N ARG A 2 -43.13 -42.12 -30.32
CA ARG A 2 -42.09 -41.60 -29.46
C ARG A 2 -41.55 -42.76 -28.62
N PHE A 3 -40.27 -43.05 -28.71
CA PHE A 3 -39.59 -43.99 -27.83
C PHE A 3 -38.99 -43.20 -26.67
N TYR A 4 -39.47 -43.42 -25.44
CA TYR A 4 -38.78 -43.09 -24.23
C TYR A 4 -37.91 -44.29 -23.84
N ALA A 5 -36.59 -44.12 -23.86
CA ALA A 5 -35.67 -45.05 -23.23
C ALA A 5 -35.24 -44.48 -21.87
N SER A 6 -35.73 -45.12 -20.80
CA SER A 6 -35.19 -44.89 -19.45
C SER A 6 -33.88 -45.67 -19.33
N GLN A 7 -32.76 -44.99 -19.20
CA GLN A 7 -31.49 -45.63 -18.93
C GLN A 7 -31.13 -45.42 -17.44
N ASN A 8 -31.09 -46.53 -16.71
CA ASN A 8 -30.41 -46.59 -15.43
C ASN A 8 -28.92 -46.74 -15.69
N PHE A 9 -28.15 -45.67 -15.43
CA PHE A 9 -26.69 -45.74 -15.49
C PHE A 9 -26.13 -46.09 -14.11
N THR A 10 -25.51 -47.28 -14.02
CA THR A 10 -24.64 -47.62 -12.88
C THR A 10 -23.26 -47.06 -13.17
N ALA A 11 -22.84 -46.05 -12.43
CA ALA A 11 -21.53 -45.47 -12.56
C ALA A 11 -20.46 -46.43 -12.01
N VAL A 12 -19.62 -46.96 -12.87
CA VAL A 12 -18.36 -47.63 -12.51
C VAL A 12 -17.26 -46.58 -12.61
N GLY A 13 -16.54 -46.39 -11.50
CA GLY A 13 -15.50 -45.45 -11.18
C GLY A 13 -14.79 -44.74 -12.34
N ALA A 14 -14.88 -43.41 -12.34
CA ALA A 14 -14.08 -42.56 -13.20
C ALA A 14 -12.82 -42.14 -12.45
N ASP A 15 -11.64 -42.53 -12.95
CA ASP A 15 -10.35 -42.03 -12.51
C ASP A 15 -10.25 -40.53 -12.84
N ARG A 16 -10.20 -39.67 -11.83
CA ARG A 16 -9.98 -38.23 -11.99
C ARG A 16 -8.48 -37.94 -12.05
N LYS A 17 -7.94 -37.65 -13.23
CA LYS A 17 -6.61 -37.06 -13.37
C LYS A 17 -6.74 -35.56 -13.57
N ILE A 18 -6.18 -34.81 -12.62
CA ILE A 18 -6.00 -33.35 -12.74
C ILE A 18 -4.62 -33.12 -13.39
N VAL A 19 -4.61 -32.47 -14.55
CA VAL A 19 -3.37 -32.10 -15.24
C VAL A 19 -3.29 -30.59 -15.34
N GLU A 20 -2.28 -29.97 -14.71
CA GLU A 20 -1.97 -28.56 -14.92
C GLU A 20 -1.22 -28.39 -16.25
N LYS A 21 -1.75 -27.59 -17.16
CA LYS A 21 -1.08 -27.19 -18.41
C LYS A 21 -0.50 -25.78 -18.29
N ASN A 22 0.80 -25.65 -18.57
CA ASN A 22 1.46 -24.37 -18.78
C ASN A 22 0.94 -23.65 -20.03
N PRO A 23 0.91 -22.30 -20.04
CA PRO A 23 0.34 -21.51 -21.13
C PRO A 23 1.18 -21.56 -22.41
N PRO A 24 0.57 -21.38 -23.60
CA PRO A 24 1.30 -21.30 -24.85
C PRO A 24 2.05 -19.98 -25.02
N VAL A 25 3.16 -20.06 -25.76
CA VAL A 25 4.13 -19.00 -26.09
C VAL A 25 3.47 -17.81 -26.79
N SER A 26 3.86 -16.59 -26.40
CA SER A 26 3.38 -15.32 -26.94
C SER A 26 3.99 -15.01 -28.32
N TYR A 27 3.19 -14.57 -29.27
CA TYR A 27 3.62 -13.81 -30.45
C TYR A 27 3.83 -12.34 -30.06
N THR A 28 4.98 -11.78 -30.39
CA THR A 28 5.30 -10.37 -30.27
C THR A 28 4.86 -9.63 -31.52
N ASP A 29 3.94 -8.68 -31.37
CA ASP A 29 3.69 -7.63 -32.35
C ASP A 29 4.19 -6.29 -31.77
N ASN A 30 5.15 -5.67 -32.48
CA ASN A 30 5.74 -4.39 -32.17
C ASN A 30 4.96 -3.31 -32.90
N SER A 31 4.04 -2.64 -32.21
CA SER A 31 3.67 -1.27 -32.59
C SER A 31 3.23 -0.48 -31.35
N ALA A 32 3.87 0.67 -31.20
CA ALA A 32 3.76 1.59 -30.07
C ALA A 32 2.36 2.19 -29.96
N GLU A 33 1.69 1.94 -28.80
CA GLU A 33 0.85 2.94 -28.15
C GLU A 33 0.65 2.52 -26.68
N ASN A 34 1.17 3.36 -25.80
CA ASN A 34 1.23 3.18 -24.35
C ASN A 34 -0.16 3.42 -23.73
N ARG A 35 -1.02 2.43 -23.80
CA ARG A 35 -2.23 2.31 -22.96
C ARG A 35 -2.09 1.03 -22.14
N THR A 36 -1.80 1.18 -20.84
CA THR A 36 -1.79 0.08 -19.87
C THR A 36 -3.19 -0.57 -19.81
N ARG A 37 -3.47 -1.47 -20.74
CA ARG A 37 -4.59 -2.41 -20.62
C ARG A 37 -4.22 -3.38 -19.50
N LYS A 38 -4.85 -3.26 -18.32
CA LYS A 38 -4.85 -4.35 -17.33
C LYS A 38 -5.21 -5.63 -18.05
N LYS A 39 -4.28 -6.60 -18.11
CA LYS A 39 -4.55 -7.94 -18.63
C LYS A 39 -5.74 -8.52 -17.88
N PRO A 40 -6.74 -9.10 -18.54
CA PRO A 40 -7.82 -9.79 -17.85
C PRO A 40 -7.20 -10.89 -16.98
N ARG A 41 -7.54 -10.91 -15.68
CA ARG A 41 -7.14 -11.98 -14.76
C ARG A 41 -7.67 -13.29 -15.34
N ARG A 42 -6.77 -14.23 -15.65
CA ARG A 42 -7.16 -15.59 -16.05
C ARG A 42 -7.72 -16.28 -14.81
N PHE A 43 -8.96 -16.70 -14.87
CA PHE A 43 -9.55 -17.59 -13.87
C PHE A 43 -8.78 -18.91 -13.87
N LYS A 44 -8.48 -19.48 -12.70
CA LYS A 44 -7.99 -20.86 -12.59
C LYS A 44 -9.15 -21.76 -13.01
N MET A 45 -9.07 -22.39 -14.17
CA MET A 45 -10.02 -23.37 -14.64
C MET A 45 -9.46 -24.77 -14.36
N ALA A 46 -10.23 -25.62 -13.68
CA ALA A 46 -9.91 -27.02 -13.56
C ALA A 46 -10.50 -27.74 -14.79
N THR A 47 -9.64 -28.37 -15.59
CA THR A 47 -10.06 -29.18 -16.73
C THR A 47 -10.37 -30.59 -16.25
N PHE A 48 -11.52 -31.16 -16.62
CA PHE A 48 -11.84 -32.51 -16.35
C PHE A 48 -12.15 -33.29 -17.68
N TYR A 49 -11.83 -34.55 -17.65
CA TYR A 49 -11.95 -35.43 -18.80
C TYR A 49 -12.94 -36.54 -18.48
N ASN A 50 -13.78 -36.95 -19.47
CA ASN A 50 -14.71 -38.07 -19.35
C ASN A 50 -14.67 -38.96 -20.58
N GLN A 51 -14.70 -40.29 -20.36
CA GLN A 51 -14.72 -41.29 -21.38
C GLN A 51 -15.72 -42.41 -21.02
N ALA A 52 -16.57 -42.80 -21.94
CA ALA A 52 -17.49 -43.92 -21.78
C ALA A 52 -16.90 -45.23 -22.31
N THR A 53 -17.27 -46.32 -21.68
CA THR A 53 -16.87 -47.69 -22.11
C THR A 53 -18.11 -48.50 -22.46
N LEU A 54 -18.08 -49.15 -23.60
CA LEU A 54 -19.09 -50.11 -24.05
C LEU A 54 -18.52 -51.52 -23.95
N SER A 55 -19.21 -52.41 -23.23
CA SER A 55 -18.84 -53.80 -23.12
C SER A 55 -19.93 -54.66 -23.76
N PHE A 56 -19.58 -55.55 -24.71
CA PHE A 56 -20.50 -56.51 -25.35
C PHE A 56 -19.78 -57.79 -25.80
N GLY A 57 -20.35 -58.94 -25.59
CA GLY A 57 -19.82 -60.22 -26.07
C GLY A 57 -18.37 -60.52 -25.68
N GLY A 58 -17.91 -60.04 -24.52
CA GLY A 58 -16.52 -60.15 -24.03
C GLY A 58 -15.55 -59.06 -24.58
N ASN A 59 -16.01 -58.17 -25.44
CA ASN A 59 -15.24 -57.06 -25.98
C ASN A 59 -15.53 -55.76 -25.22
N VAL A 60 -14.52 -54.87 -25.14
CA VAL A 60 -14.61 -53.52 -24.55
C VAL A 60 -14.19 -52.51 -25.59
N VAL A 61 -15.01 -51.49 -25.81
CA VAL A 61 -14.74 -50.37 -26.72
C VAL A 61 -14.90 -49.08 -25.95
N ASN A 62 -13.91 -48.21 -26.02
CA ASN A 62 -13.94 -46.91 -25.38
C ASN A 62 -14.40 -45.79 -26.34
N SER A 63 -15.16 -44.85 -25.86
CA SER A 63 -15.49 -43.63 -26.61
C SER A 63 -14.26 -42.74 -26.78
N ASN A 64 -14.37 -41.65 -27.55
CA ASN A 64 -13.45 -40.51 -27.43
C ASN A 64 -13.53 -39.93 -26.01
N THR A 65 -12.42 -39.37 -25.57
CA THR A 65 -12.38 -38.57 -24.33
C THR A 65 -12.98 -37.19 -24.60
N THR A 66 -13.93 -36.76 -23.77
CA THR A 66 -14.46 -35.39 -23.76
C THR A 66 -13.74 -34.56 -22.72
N GLU A 67 -13.51 -33.30 -23.03
CA GLU A 67 -12.86 -32.31 -22.16
C GLU A 67 -13.86 -31.21 -21.83
N ALA A 68 -13.92 -30.81 -20.56
CA ALA A 68 -14.70 -29.66 -20.12
C ALA A 68 -13.94 -28.90 -19.01
N GLU A 69 -14.19 -27.61 -18.91
CA GLU A 69 -13.58 -26.75 -17.92
C GLU A 69 -14.58 -26.41 -16.81
N LEU A 70 -14.14 -26.54 -15.56
CA LEU A 70 -14.91 -26.09 -14.40
C LEU A 70 -14.57 -24.64 -14.10
N LEU A 71 -15.49 -23.73 -14.31
CA LEU A 71 -15.36 -22.34 -13.90
C LEU A 71 -15.37 -22.28 -12.36
N SER A 72 -14.35 -21.65 -11.76
CA SER A 72 -14.37 -21.38 -10.32
C SER A 72 -15.62 -20.57 -9.98
N GLY A 73 -16.43 -21.06 -9.05
CA GLY A 73 -17.68 -20.40 -8.66
C GLY A 73 -17.48 -19.10 -7.88
N LEU A 74 -16.27 -18.85 -7.35
CA LEU A 74 -15.97 -17.66 -6.53
C LEU A 74 -14.86 -16.82 -7.17
N GLU A 75 -14.99 -15.49 -7.03
CA GLU A 75 -13.98 -14.50 -7.38
C GLU A 75 -13.76 -13.58 -6.16
N LEU A 76 -12.50 -13.44 -5.74
CA LEU A 76 -12.09 -12.50 -4.68
C LEU A 76 -11.31 -11.34 -5.29
N THR A 77 -11.67 -10.12 -4.95
CA THR A 77 -10.94 -8.91 -5.32
C THR A 77 -10.72 -8.04 -4.10
N LYS A 78 -9.60 -7.29 -4.07
CA LYS A 78 -9.28 -6.31 -3.03
C LYS A 78 -8.76 -5.04 -3.67
N THR A 79 -9.20 -3.90 -3.18
CA THR A 79 -8.75 -2.58 -3.63
C THR A 79 -8.52 -1.67 -2.43
N ALA A 80 -7.50 -0.81 -2.52
CA ALA A 80 -7.33 0.31 -1.61
C ALA A 80 -8.10 1.50 -2.20
N ILE A 81 -8.99 2.09 -1.41
CA ILE A 81 -9.73 3.30 -1.76
C ILE A 81 -8.86 4.52 -1.49
N THR A 82 -8.06 4.48 -0.42
CA THR A 82 -7.05 5.49 -0.11
C THR A 82 -5.88 5.38 -1.08
N GLY A 83 -5.50 6.47 -1.74
CA GLY A 83 -4.45 6.46 -2.77
C GLY A 83 -3.04 6.32 -2.21
N THR A 84 -2.75 6.95 -1.07
CA THR A 84 -1.43 6.94 -0.40
C THR A 84 -1.60 6.89 1.10
N TYR A 85 -0.54 6.45 1.83
CA TYR A 85 -0.48 6.50 3.29
C TYR A 85 0.66 7.41 3.77
N SER A 86 0.60 7.82 5.03
CA SER A 86 1.64 8.55 5.77
C SER A 86 1.82 7.92 7.15
N ALA A 87 2.76 8.42 7.95
CA ALA A 87 3.05 7.90 9.30
C ALA A 87 1.83 7.85 10.24
N THR A 88 0.79 8.62 9.92
CA THR A 88 -0.47 8.65 10.67
C THR A 88 -1.64 8.65 9.69
N GLY A 89 -2.81 8.23 10.16
CA GLY A 89 -4.03 8.19 9.37
C GLY A 89 -4.50 6.78 9.06
N ASN A 90 -5.55 6.67 8.26
CA ASN A 90 -6.19 5.41 7.95
C ASN A 90 -6.12 5.12 6.45
N VAL A 91 -5.93 3.86 6.12
CA VAL A 91 -6.13 3.30 4.77
C VAL A 91 -7.49 2.62 4.73
N VAL A 92 -8.29 2.92 3.71
CA VAL A 92 -9.60 2.31 3.49
C VAL A 92 -9.46 1.24 2.42
N TYR A 93 -9.92 0.04 2.72
CA TYR A 93 -9.93 -1.10 1.79
C TYR A 93 -11.35 -1.52 1.46
N ALA A 94 -11.55 -2.00 0.24
CA ALA A 94 -12.73 -2.73 -0.18
C ALA A 94 -12.33 -4.14 -0.63
N ILE A 95 -13.01 -5.16 -0.07
CA ILE A 95 -12.89 -6.56 -0.48
C ILE A 95 -14.22 -6.97 -1.09
N THR A 96 -14.20 -7.55 -2.28
CA THR A 96 -15.40 -8.05 -2.94
C THR A 96 -15.24 -9.54 -3.21
N LEU A 97 -16.20 -10.32 -2.72
CA LEU A 97 -16.33 -11.76 -2.98
C LEU A 97 -17.60 -11.98 -3.81
N ARG A 98 -17.42 -12.50 -5.03
CA ARG A 98 -18.50 -12.74 -5.98
C ARG A 98 -18.70 -14.21 -6.20
N ASN A 99 -19.94 -14.69 -6.09
CA ASN A 99 -20.35 -16.03 -6.46
C ASN A 99 -20.90 -16.02 -7.89
N MET A 100 -20.14 -16.58 -8.83
CA MET A 100 -20.56 -16.71 -10.23
C MET A 100 -21.21 -18.08 -10.53
N GLY A 101 -21.21 -18.96 -9.52
CA GLY A 101 -21.77 -20.31 -9.64
C GLY A 101 -23.26 -20.36 -9.30
N SER A 102 -23.82 -21.55 -9.42
CA SER A 102 -25.23 -21.87 -9.09
C SER A 102 -25.40 -22.43 -7.67
N THR A 103 -24.30 -22.62 -6.93
CA THR A 103 -24.32 -23.14 -5.55
C THR A 103 -24.14 -21.99 -4.57
N ALA A 104 -24.96 -21.94 -3.53
CA ALA A 104 -24.78 -20.98 -2.43
C ALA A 104 -23.65 -21.46 -1.50
N TYR A 105 -22.94 -20.52 -0.92
CA TYR A 105 -21.96 -20.75 0.15
C TYR A 105 -22.45 -20.13 1.43
N SER A 106 -22.22 -20.80 2.56
CA SER A 106 -22.57 -20.32 3.89
C SER A 106 -21.34 -20.32 4.78
N ASP A 107 -21.37 -19.44 5.77
CA ASP A 107 -20.35 -19.32 6.82
C ASP A 107 -18.91 -19.15 6.25
N LEU A 108 -18.78 -18.38 5.15
CA LEU A 108 -17.47 -18.05 4.61
C LEU A 108 -16.74 -17.08 5.53
N THR A 109 -15.41 -17.28 5.60
CA THR A 109 -14.50 -16.37 6.30
C THR A 109 -13.53 -15.76 5.30
N ILE A 110 -13.36 -14.44 5.34
CA ILE A 110 -12.31 -13.71 4.65
C ILE A 110 -11.26 -13.33 5.67
N SER A 111 -10.02 -13.74 5.43
CA SER A 111 -8.84 -13.37 6.22
C SER A 111 -8.07 -12.27 5.50
N ASP A 112 -7.47 -11.36 6.26
CA ASP A 112 -6.73 -10.20 5.78
C ASP A 112 -5.43 -10.08 6.58
N ASP A 113 -4.27 -9.99 5.91
CA ASP A 113 -2.96 -9.97 6.56
C ASP A 113 -2.56 -8.58 7.08
N LEU A 114 -3.40 -7.54 6.83
CA LEU A 114 -3.12 -6.15 7.20
C LEU A 114 -1.74 -5.65 6.73
N GLY A 115 -1.27 -6.21 5.61
CA GLY A 115 0.00 -5.86 5.01
C GLY A 115 1.21 -6.47 5.71
N ALA A 116 1.05 -7.56 6.45
CA ALA A 116 2.12 -8.23 7.18
C ALA A 116 3.32 -8.55 6.28
N TYR A 117 4.52 -8.28 6.79
CA TYR A 117 5.78 -8.52 6.10
C TYR A 117 6.89 -8.95 7.08
N THR A 118 8.00 -9.49 6.55
CA THR A 118 9.09 -10.04 7.37
C THR A 118 10.20 -9.01 7.55
N VAL A 119 10.66 -8.84 8.81
CA VAL A 119 11.83 -8.05 9.19
C VAL A 119 12.77 -8.94 9.99
N GLY A 120 13.94 -9.28 9.44
CA GLY A 120 14.79 -10.27 10.07
C GLY A 120 14.09 -11.63 10.18
N ALA A 121 13.86 -12.09 11.41
CA ALA A 121 13.11 -13.32 11.72
C ALA A 121 11.67 -13.06 12.19
N ALA A 122 11.28 -11.79 12.36
CA ALA A 122 9.96 -11.42 12.85
C ALA A 122 9.01 -11.10 11.70
N THR A 123 7.72 -11.44 11.86
CA THR A 123 6.63 -10.94 11.03
C THR A 123 6.02 -9.73 11.73
N VAL A 124 5.90 -8.62 11.03
CA VAL A 124 5.33 -7.37 11.55
C VAL A 124 4.17 -6.93 10.67
N THR A 125 3.20 -6.26 11.27
CA THR A 125 1.99 -5.78 10.61
C THR A 125 2.00 -4.24 10.64
N PRO A 126 2.03 -3.55 9.48
CA PRO A 126 2.11 -2.09 9.39
C PRO A 126 0.77 -1.39 9.59
N LEU A 127 -0.32 -2.15 9.67
CA LEU A 127 -1.69 -1.65 9.79
C LEU A 127 -2.41 -2.31 10.95
N ASP A 128 -3.19 -1.52 11.69
CA ASP A 128 -4.09 -1.99 12.75
C ASP A 128 -5.54 -1.80 12.29
N TYR A 129 -6.39 -2.81 12.45
CA TYR A 129 -7.80 -2.67 12.15
C TYR A 129 -8.45 -1.60 13.05
N VAL A 130 -9.23 -0.71 12.45
CA VAL A 130 -10.04 0.25 13.20
C VAL A 130 -11.34 -0.42 13.60
N ASP A 131 -11.48 -0.70 14.90
CA ASP A 131 -12.64 -1.44 15.42
C ASP A 131 -13.97 -0.78 15.07
N GLY A 132 -14.96 -1.61 14.69
CA GLY A 132 -16.29 -1.17 14.28
C GLY A 132 -16.32 -0.46 12.91
N SER A 133 -15.21 -0.35 12.18
CA SER A 133 -15.16 0.35 10.90
C SER A 133 -15.73 -0.44 9.71
N VAL A 134 -15.94 -1.76 9.87
CA VAL A 134 -16.42 -2.61 8.77
C VAL A 134 -17.87 -2.31 8.40
N ILE A 135 -18.11 -2.11 7.10
CA ILE A 135 -19.44 -2.00 6.51
C ILE A 135 -19.58 -3.15 5.51
N TYR A 136 -20.69 -3.88 5.61
CA TYR A 136 -20.95 -5.05 4.78
C TYR A 136 -22.17 -4.82 3.87
N TYR A 137 -22.02 -5.17 2.60
CA TYR A 137 -23.07 -5.14 1.59
C TYR A 137 -23.24 -6.50 0.95
N LEU A 138 -24.47 -6.93 0.73
CA LEU A 138 -24.82 -8.06 -0.13
C LEU A 138 -25.68 -7.53 -1.30
N ASN A 139 -25.20 -7.72 -2.53
CA ASN A 139 -25.83 -7.19 -3.76
C ASN A 139 -26.15 -5.67 -3.69
N GLY A 140 -25.24 -4.89 -3.06
CA GLY A 140 -25.38 -3.45 -2.90
C GLY A 140 -26.32 -2.99 -1.78
N ILE A 141 -26.93 -3.94 -1.03
CA ILE A 141 -27.79 -3.65 0.13
C ILE A 141 -26.97 -3.86 1.39
N GLN A 142 -26.89 -2.84 2.25
CA GLN A 142 -26.17 -2.91 3.50
C GLN A 142 -26.81 -3.97 4.42
N GLN A 143 -25.96 -4.77 5.03
CA GLN A 143 -26.30 -5.83 5.98
C GLN A 143 -25.71 -5.53 7.35
N ALA A 144 -26.06 -6.35 8.35
CA ALA A 144 -25.35 -6.37 9.63
C ALA A 144 -23.86 -6.69 9.39
N ALA A 145 -22.98 -6.08 10.18
CA ALA A 145 -21.55 -6.35 10.09
C ALA A 145 -21.26 -7.84 10.35
N PRO A 146 -20.29 -8.45 9.62
CA PRO A 146 -19.85 -9.81 9.88
C PRO A 146 -19.18 -9.90 11.25
N THR A 147 -18.98 -11.11 11.76
CA THR A 147 -18.15 -11.34 12.96
C THR A 147 -16.71 -10.96 12.63
N VAL A 148 -16.14 -10.04 13.43
CA VAL A 148 -14.72 -9.61 13.28
C VAL A 148 -13.89 -10.27 14.37
N THR A 149 -12.79 -10.91 13.97
CA THR A 149 -11.81 -11.50 14.89
C THR A 149 -10.42 -10.97 14.53
N ILE A 150 -9.69 -10.48 15.53
CA ILE A 150 -8.31 -9.99 15.39
C ILE A 150 -7.39 -11.02 16.06
N GLY A 151 -6.44 -11.53 15.30
CA GLY A 151 -5.42 -12.49 15.75
C GLY A 151 -4.17 -12.31 14.89
N ASP A 152 -3.58 -13.41 14.41
CA ASP A 152 -2.47 -13.38 13.45
C ASP A 152 -2.86 -12.73 12.10
N SER A 153 -4.17 -12.68 11.84
CA SER A 153 -4.79 -11.97 10.74
C SER A 153 -6.12 -11.39 11.19
N LEU A 154 -6.61 -10.36 10.48
CA LEU A 154 -7.96 -9.86 10.60
C LEU A 154 -8.92 -10.82 9.89
N GLN A 155 -9.98 -11.28 10.55
CA GLN A 155 -10.96 -12.20 9.98
C GLN A 155 -12.37 -11.61 10.01
N PHE A 156 -13.07 -11.77 8.87
CA PHE A 156 -14.49 -11.45 8.71
C PHE A 156 -15.25 -12.76 8.47
N GLY A 157 -15.94 -13.26 9.48
CA GLY A 157 -16.63 -14.55 9.46
C GLY A 157 -18.15 -14.44 9.38
N GLY A 158 -18.81 -15.58 9.10
CA GLY A 158 -20.27 -15.65 9.00
C GLY A 158 -20.85 -15.04 7.73
N ILE A 159 -20.10 -15.09 6.61
CA ILE A 159 -20.55 -14.51 5.33
C ILE A 159 -21.32 -15.56 4.54
N ASP A 160 -22.62 -15.34 4.38
CA ASP A 160 -23.48 -16.13 3.50
C ASP A 160 -23.51 -15.50 2.10
N LEU A 161 -23.20 -16.30 1.08
CA LEU A 161 -23.08 -15.87 -0.30
C LEU A 161 -23.95 -16.70 -1.25
N PRO A 162 -25.22 -16.32 -1.48
CA PRO A 162 -26.11 -17.00 -2.40
C PRO A 162 -25.54 -17.14 -3.81
N ALA A 163 -26.08 -18.06 -4.61
CA ALA A 163 -25.73 -18.19 -6.02
C ALA A 163 -25.94 -16.87 -6.77
N GLY A 164 -25.00 -16.47 -7.59
CA GLY A 164 -25.04 -15.24 -8.40
C GLY A 164 -24.92 -13.95 -7.61
N SER A 165 -24.64 -13.98 -6.30
CA SER A 165 -24.54 -12.80 -5.45
C SER A 165 -23.13 -12.26 -5.29
N THR A 166 -23.04 -11.04 -4.77
CA THR A 166 -21.78 -10.32 -4.50
C THR A 166 -21.80 -9.75 -3.10
N ALA A 167 -20.83 -10.14 -2.28
CA ALA A 167 -20.54 -9.57 -0.98
C ALA A 167 -19.45 -8.50 -1.11
N THR A 168 -19.60 -7.35 -0.46
CA THR A 168 -18.59 -6.29 -0.41
C THR A 168 -18.39 -5.84 1.03
N LEU A 169 -17.15 -5.91 1.48
CA LEU A 169 -16.69 -5.40 2.78
C LEU A 169 -15.87 -4.14 2.55
N ILE A 170 -16.17 -3.08 3.30
CA ILE A 170 -15.35 -1.87 3.34
C ILE A 170 -14.93 -1.67 4.79
N TYR A 171 -13.63 -1.50 5.04
CA TYR A 171 -13.10 -1.31 6.38
C TYR A 171 -11.92 -0.34 6.38
N GLN A 172 -11.58 0.17 7.57
CA GLN A 172 -10.45 1.05 7.80
C GLN A 172 -9.35 0.33 8.56
N ALA A 173 -8.10 0.63 8.20
CA ALA A 173 -6.91 0.19 8.90
C ALA A 173 -6.01 1.38 9.21
N ALA A 174 -5.67 1.60 10.47
CA ALA A 174 -4.80 2.67 10.92
C ALA A 174 -3.33 2.31 10.63
N VAL A 175 -2.58 3.26 10.12
CA VAL A 175 -1.13 3.12 9.91
C VAL A 175 -0.43 3.17 11.27
N ASN A 176 0.47 2.23 11.54
CA ASN A 176 1.20 2.13 12.80
C ASN A 176 2.71 2.31 12.61
N GLY A 177 3.48 2.20 13.72
CA GLY A 177 4.92 2.43 13.75
C GLY A 177 5.78 1.45 12.93
N ALA A 178 5.21 0.37 12.42
CA ALA A 178 5.91 -0.58 11.53
C ALA A 178 5.71 -0.27 10.03
N ALA A 179 4.93 0.76 9.68
CA ALA A 179 4.68 1.10 8.28
C ALA A 179 5.93 1.72 7.61
N PRO A 180 6.42 1.20 6.46
CA PRO A 180 7.59 1.74 5.77
C PRO A 180 7.33 3.18 5.29
N LEU A 181 8.22 4.14 5.63
CA LEU A 181 8.02 5.57 5.35
C LEU A 181 9.02 6.16 4.35
N ALA A 182 10.06 5.43 3.97
CA ALA A 182 11.03 5.89 2.97
C ALA A 182 10.35 6.13 1.62
N ALA A 183 10.83 7.09 0.84
CA ALA A 183 10.33 7.35 -0.50
C ALA A 183 10.30 6.07 -1.36
N GLY A 184 9.22 5.86 -2.12
CA GLY A 184 8.99 4.66 -2.92
C GLY A 184 8.46 3.45 -2.14
N SER A 185 8.32 3.52 -0.81
CA SER A 185 7.79 2.41 0.00
C SER A 185 6.32 2.14 -0.31
N THR A 186 5.90 0.88 -0.12
CA THR A 186 4.51 0.45 -0.30
C THR A 186 4.09 -0.50 0.81
N ILE A 187 2.79 -0.54 1.09
CA ILE A 187 2.13 -1.59 1.87
C ILE A 187 1.36 -2.48 0.88
N ILE A 188 1.66 -3.77 0.88
CA ILE A 188 0.95 -4.79 0.10
C ILE A 188 0.07 -5.56 1.07
N ASN A 189 -1.24 -5.35 1.00
CA ASN A 189 -2.21 -5.95 1.90
C ASN A 189 -3.01 -7.03 1.16
N THR A 190 -3.01 -8.27 1.68
CA THR A 190 -3.57 -9.47 1.05
C THR A 190 -4.78 -9.97 1.81
N ALA A 191 -5.89 -10.15 1.09
CA ALA A 191 -7.04 -10.90 1.58
C ALA A 191 -7.05 -12.30 1.00
N SER A 192 -7.49 -13.28 1.81
CA SER A 192 -7.70 -14.65 1.37
C SER A 192 -9.04 -15.20 1.88
N THR A 193 -9.56 -16.21 1.20
CA THR A 193 -10.72 -16.99 1.67
C THR A 193 -10.61 -18.43 1.16
N ASN A 194 -10.96 -19.38 2.03
CA ASN A 194 -11.19 -20.74 1.61
C ASN A 194 -12.57 -20.85 0.95
N GLY A 195 -12.61 -21.00 -0.36
CA GLY A 195 -13.86 -21.10 -1.13
C GLY A 195 -14.73 -22.33 -0.85
N GLY A 196 -14.46 -23.05 0.24
CA GLY A 196 -15.14 -24.32 0.58
C GLY A 196 -14.64 -25.52 -0.21
N ALA A 197 -15.29 -26.67 -0.04
CA ALA A 197 -14.86 -27.92 -0.65
C ALA A 197 -14.81 -27.82 -2.18
N GLY A 198 -13.60 -27.96 -2.75
CA GLY A 198 -13.36 -28.05 -4.20
C GLY A 198 -12.93 -26.78 -4.92
N ILE A 199 -12.84 -25.60 -4.25
CA ILE A 199 -12.41 -24.35 -4.89
C ILE A 199 -10.95 -24.00 -4.55
N GLY A 200 -10.47 -24.42 -3.38
CA GLY A 200 -9.17 -24.04 -2.88
C GLY A 200 -9.14 -22.60 -2.37
N GLU A 201 -7.96 -22.15 -1.94
CA GLU A 201 -7.76 -20.79 -1.44
C GLU A 201 -7.77 -19.77 -2.58
N LEU A 202 -8.57 -18.71 -2.38
CA LEU A 202 -8.56 -17.51 -3.23
C LEU A 202 -7.81 -16.41 -2.52
N THR A 203 -6.97 -15.68 -3.23
CA THR A 203 -6.22 -14.53 -2.70
C THR A 203 -6.41 -13.30 -3.58
N ALA A 204 -6.41 -12.12 -2.95
CA ALA A 204 -6.44 -10.84 -3.64
C ALA A 204 -5.60 -9.82 -2.88
N THR A 205 -4.84 -8.99 -3.59
CA THR A 205 -3.93 -8.01 -3.00
C THR A 205 -4.30 -6.59 -3.40
N ALA A 206 -4.07 -5.64 -2.50
CA ALA A 206 -4.10 -4.21 -2.78
C ALA A 206 -2.78 -3.58 -2.31
N THR A 207 -2.23 -2.69 -3.13
CA THR A 207 -0.98 -1.97 -2.83
C THR A 207 -1.29 -0.50 -2.63
N VAL A 208 -0.75 0.09 -1.57
CA VAL A 208 -0.82 1.53 -1.27
C VAL A 208 0.60 2.06 -1.16
N ALA A 209 0.91 3.15 -1.85
CA ALA A 209 2.21 3.79 -1.80
C ALA A 209 2.30 4.77 -0.62
N VAL A 210 3.51 4.98 -0.07
CA VAL A 210 3.76 6.07 0.86
C VAL A 210 3.52 7.41 0.17
N ARG A 211 2.98 8.38 0.90
CA ARG A 211 2.89 9.76 0.42
C ARG A 211 4.30 10.38 0.45
N GLU A 212 4.76 10.82 -0.71
CA GLU A 212 6.03 11.53 -0.82
C GLU A 212 5.80 13.03 -0.58
N ALA A 213 6.42 13.57 0.46
CA ALA A 213 6.33 14.98 0.83
C ALA A 213 7.46 15.38 1.78
N ALA A 214 7.92 16.63 1.70
CA ALA A 214 8.68 17.25 2.75
C ALA A 214 7.76 17.69 3.90
N GLN A 215 8.26 17.63 5.12
CA GLN A 215 7.56 18.11 6.32
C GLN A 215 8.53 18.95 7.15
N LEU A 216 8.49 20.27 6.96
CA LEU A 216 9.45 21.17 7.55
C LEU A 216 8.98 21.72 8.90
N THR A 217 9.95 21.87 9.81
CA THR A 217 9.83 22.65 11.03
C THR A 217 11.02 23.61 11.13
N ILE A 218 10.85 24.74 11.82
CA ILE A 218 11.90 25.76 12.00
C ILE A 218 12.00 26.12 13.46
N ALA A 219 13.24 26.28 13.96
CA ALA A 219 13.54 26.77 15.28
C ALA A 219 14.65 27.83 15.21
N LYS A 220 14.64 28.83 16.10
CA LYS A 220 15.64 29.88 16.19
C LYS A 220 16.20 29.95 17.60
N ALA A 221 17.51 30.09 17.72
CA ALA A 221 18.24 30.34 18.96
C ALA A 221 19.17 31.53 18.80
N VAL A 222 19.62 32.09 19.93
CA VAL A 222 20.56 33.19 19.98
C VAL A 222 21.63 32.94 21.03
N CYS A 223 22.88 33.28 20.72
CA CYS A 223 24.02 33.19 21.65
C CYS A 223 25.02 34.32 21.38
N PRO A 224 25.48 35.05 22.44
CA PRO A 224 25.01 34.98 23.84
C PRO A 224 23.60 35.58 23.99
N ALA A 225 22.88 35.20 25.06
CA ALA A 225 21.55 35.77 25.35
C ALA A 225 21.63 37.20 25.92
N VAL A 226 22.82 37.63 26.38
CA VAL A 226 23.11 38.99 26.84
C VAL A 226 24.39 39.42 26.16
N VAL A 227 24.35 40.54 25.46
CA VAL A 227 25.46 41.14 24.73
C VAL A 227 25.61 42.58 25.11
N ALA A 228 26.87 43.10 25.19
CA ALA A 228 27.18 44.52 25.37
C ALA A 228 27.15 45.25 24.04
N ASP A 229 27.05 46.58 24.07
CA ASP A 229 27.20 47.42 22.87
C ASP A 229 28.51 47.08 22.16
N ASN A 230 28.45 46.96 20.84
CA ASN A 230 29.53 46.49 19.97
C ASN A 230 29.93 45.00 20.25
N GLY A 231 29.10 44.25 20.94
CA GLY A 231 29.33 42.83 21.16
C GLY A 231 28.85 41.99 19.99
N GLN A 232 29.49 40.84 19.81
CA GLN A 232 29.11 39.89 18.79
C GLN A 232 27.98 38.98 19.23
N ILE A 233 27.00 38.72 18.36
CA ILE A 233 25.86 37.87 18.60
C ILE A 233 25.69 36.90 17.40
N THR A 234 25.29 35.67 17.68
CA THR A 234 25.02 34.68 16.67
C THR A 234 23.58 34.18 16.79
N TYR A 235 22.80 34.30 15.73
CA TYR A 235 21.51 33.65 15.58
C TYR A 235 21.73 32.33 14.85
N THR A 236 21.16 31.25 15.40
CA THR A 236 21.14 29.92 14.78
C THR A 236 19.71 29.56 14.42
N ILE A 237 19.44 29.35 13.16
CA ILE A 237 18.14 28.92 12.63
C ILE A 237 18.28 27.51 12.17
N ILE A 238 17.53 26.59 12.78
CA ILE A 238 17.56 25.16 12.47
C ILE A 238 16.29 24.83 11.69
N VAL A 239 16.43 24.27 10.50
CA VAL A 239 15.32 23.74 9.71
C VAL A 239 15.42 22.22 9.71
N GLN A 240 14.35 21.56 10.12
CA GLN A 240 14.26 20.10 10.13
C GLN A 240 13.22 19.65 9.11
N ASN A 241 13.53 18.57 8.40
CA ASN A 241 12.61 17.90 7.51
C ASN A 241 12.29 16.50 8.06
N LEU A 242 11.06 16.27 8.49
CA LEU A 242 10.54 14.99 8.96
C LEU A 242 9.96 14.15 7.83
N GLY A 243 9.84 14.72 6.63
CA GLY A 243 9.30 14.07 5.44
C GLY A 243 10.34 13.27 4.66
N ASN A 244 9.87 12.41 3.78
CA ASN A 244 10.69 11.51 2.95
C ASN A 244 11.16 12.14 1.62
N THR A 245 10.86 13.39 1.38
CA THR A 245 11.28 14.13 0.19
C THR A 245 12.20 15.26 0.60
N PRO A 246 13.41 15.40 0.02
CA PRO A 246 14.30 16.51 0.32
C PRO A 246 13.74 17.82 -0.23
N ILE A 247 14.15 18.94 0.36
CA ILE A 247 14.03 20.26 -0.24
C ILE A 247 15.29 20.53 -1.09
N ILE A 248 15.08 20.83 -2.36
CA ILE A 248 16.12 21.12 -3.32
C ILE A 248 16.05 22.58 -3.80
N ALA A 249 17.06 23.08 -4.48
CA ALA A 249 17.16 24.49 -4.88
C ALA A 249 15.93 24.97 -5.69
N THR A 250 15.34 24.10 -6.52
CA THR A 250 14.15 24.44 -7.34
C THR A 250 12.85 24.61 -6.54
N ASP A 251 12.83 24.23 -5.26
CA ASP A 251 11.67 24.43 -4.38
C ASP A 251 11.57 25.88 -3.88
N ASN A 252 12.64 26.67 -4.09
CA ASN A 252 12.68 28.09 -3.83
C ASN A 252 12.33 28.46 -2.37
N VAL A 253 12.74 27.63 -1.42
CA VAL A 253 12.53 27.92 0.01
C VAL A 253 13.35 29.13 0.42
N ILE A 254 12.72 30.03 1.19
CA ILE A 254 13.35 31.22 1.74
C ILE A 254 13.11 31.29 3.26
N ILE A 255 14.11 31.81 3.98
CA ILE A 255 14.01 32.19 5.38
C ILE A 255 14.07 33.73 5.42
N SER A 256 13.12 34.34 6.14
CA SER A 256 13.10 35.78 6.38
C SER A 256 13.10 36.05 7.88
N ASP A 257 13.84 37.07 8.27
CA ASP A 257 13.96 37.52 9.66
C ASP A 257 14.10 39.06 9.71
N VAL A 258 13.87 39.65 10.86
CA VAL A 258 14.15 41.06 11.12
C VAL A 258 14.94 41.15 12.42
N PHE A 259 16.24 41.48 12.31
CA PHE A 259 17.09 41.59 13.46
C PHE A 259 16.85 42.96 14.17
N ASN A 260 16.56 42.88 15.46
CA ASN A 260 16.41 44.05 16.34
C ASN A 260 17.09 43.76 17.69
N PRO A 261 18.19 44.42 17.99
CA PRO A 261 18.82 45.53 17.27
C PRO A 261 19.34 45.07 15.88
N VAL A 262 19.50 46.07 14.99
CA VAL A 262 20.11 45.87 13.67
C VAL A 262 21.56 45.45 13.86
N LEU A 263 22.01 44.47 13.08
CA LEU A 263 23.38 43.98 13.13
C LEU A 263 24.25 44.69 12.08
N THR A 264 25.54 44.81 12.36
CA THR A 264 26.58 45.25 11.41
C THR A 264 27.58 44.13 11.21
N ASP A 265 28.33 44.17 10.08
CA ASP A 265 29.40 43.22 9.76
C ASP A 265 28.92 41.75 9.85
N ILE A 266 27.78 41.46 9.25
CA ILE A 266 27.22 40.11 9.34
C ILE A 266 28.00 39.08 8.50
N THR A 267 28.15 37.89 9.08
CA THR A 267 28.61 36.68 8.38
C THR A 267 27.50 35.64 8.42
N VAL A 268 27.16 35.10 7.29
CA VAL A 268 26.07 34.11 7.15
C VAL A 268 26.64 32.78 6.66
N THR A 269 26.31 31.69 7.36
CA THR A 269 26.69 30.35 6.92
C THR A 269 25.48 29.42 6.81
N LEU A 270 25.47 28.52 5.85
CA LEU A 270 24.53 27.41 5.75
C LEU A 270 25.31 26.10 5.86
N ASP A 271 24.98 25.29 6.86
CA ASP A 271 25.67 24.02 7.17
C ASP A 271 27.20 24.20 7.28
N GLY A 272 27.64 25.35 7.82
CA GLY A 272 29.04 25.73 8.01
C GLY A 272 29.71 26.29 6.75
N VAL A 273 29.03 26.39 5.63
CA VAL A 273 29.53 27.02 4.39
C VAL A 273 29.05 28.45 4.31
N GLU A 274 29.98 29.41 4.12
CA GLU A 274 29.65 30.83 4.01
C GLU A 274 28.79 31.13 2.77
N LEU A 275 27.72 31.89 2.99
CA LEU A 275 26.85 32.42 1.93
C LEU A 275 27.28 33.83 1.55
N ALA A 276 27.36 34.12 0.25
CA ALA A 276 27.66 35.46 -0.24
C ALA A 276 26.39 36.33 -0.27
N GLU A 277 26.50 37.58 0.08
CA GLU A 277 25.44 38.57 -0.08
C GLU A 277 25.07 38.77 -1.56
N GLY A 278 23.79 38.98 -1.81
CA GLY A 278 23.24 39.14 -3.15
C GLY A 278 22.96 37.81 -3.89
N THR A 279 23.67 36.70 -3.59
CA THR A 279 23.46 35.39 -4.21
C THR A 279 22.96 34.33 -3.22
N GLY A 280 23.36 34.39 -1.96
CA GLY A 280 22.93 33.48 -0.89
C GLY A 280 21.87 34.11 0.02
N TYR A 281 22.02 35.39 0.30
CA TYR A 281 21.10 36.15 1.11
C TYR A 281 21.10 37.64 0.72
N THR A 282 20.12 38.38 1.23
CA THR A 282 20.08 39.85 1.24
C THR A 282 19.88 40.33 2.66
N TYR A 283 20.54 41.46 3.00
CA TYR A 283 20.43 42.09 4.31
C TYR A 283 20.40 43.61 4.19
N SER A 284 19.66 44.27 5.07
CA SER A 284 19.61 45.73 5.13
C SER A 284 20.03 46.20 6.54
N GLU A 285 21.20 46.77 6.63
CA GLU A 285 21.71 47.37 7.88
C GLU A 285 20.89 48.60 8.34
N THR A 286 19.98 49.12 7.52
CA THR A 286 19.08 50.21 7.92
C THR A 286 17.83 49.69 8.60
N THR A 287 17.30 48.56 8.16
CA THR A 287 16.01 48.04 8.61
C THR A 287 16.10 46.72 9.41
N GLY A 288 17.26 46.05 9.41
CA GLY A 288 17.46 44.73 10.02
C GLY A 288 16.82 43.58 9.24
N ILE A 289 16.25 43.86 8.06
CA ILE A 289 15.58 42.84 7.24
C ILE A 289 16.62 41.93 6.62
N PHE A 290 16.51 40.63 6.92
CA PHE A 290 17.31 39.55 6.37
C PHE A 290 16.40 38.62 5.60
N THR A 291 16.87 38.10 4.41
CA THR A 291 16.18 37.12 3.63
C THR A 291 17.18 36.27 2.86
N THR A 292 17.06 34.93 2.92
CA THR A 292 17.83 34.05 2.01
C THR A 292 17.32 34.20 0.58
N VAL A 293 18.22 34.07 -0.40
CA VAL A 293 17.83 34.05 -1.83
C VAL A 293 17.10 32.72 -2.13
N ALA A 294 16.06 32.78 -2.94
CA ALA A 294 15.33 31.59 -3.39
C ALA A 294 16.27 30.57 -4.02
N GLY A 295 16.23 29.33 -3.58
CA GLY A 295 17.09 28.25 -4.05
C GLY A 295 18.47 28.17 -3.38
N ALA A 296 18.85 29.15 -2.54
CA ALA A 296 20.10 29.08 -1.76
C ALA A 296 20.07 28.01 -0.67
N MET A 297 18.87 27.63 -0.22
CA MET A 297 18.66 26.67 0.85
C MET A 297 18.18 25.32 0.35
N THR A 298 18.80 24.25 0.84
CA THR A 298 18.37 22.86 0.66
C THR A 298 18.23 22.19 2.04
N VAL A 299 17.33 21.22 2.17
CA VAL A 299 17.17 20.45 3.42
C VAL A 299 17.06 18.97 3.06
N PRO A 300 17.95 18.11 3.58
CA PRO A 300 17.85 16.67 3.32
C PRO A 300 16.49 16.09 3.72
N ALA A 301 16.10 14.99 3.10
CA ALA A 301 14.98 14.19 3.58
C ALA A 301 15.30 13.55 4.93
N ALA A 302 14.28 13.18 5.69
CA ALA A 302 14.43 12.32 6.85
C ALA A 302 14.98 10.94 6.43
N THR A 303 15.71 10.30 7.34
CA THR A 303 16.12 8.90 7.23
C THR A 303 15.29 8.03 8.15
N TYR A 304 15.02 6.79 7.71
CA TYR A 304 14.15 5.85 8.40
C TYR A 304 14.95 4.58 8.69
N THR A 305 15.05 4.21 9.97
CA THR A 305 15.74 3.00 10.41
C THR A 305 14.73 2.07 11.06
N GLN A 306 14.65 0.84 10.57
CA GLN A 306 13.76 -0.17 11.12
C GLN A 306 14.49 -1.06 12.12
N ASP A 307 13.93 -1.22 13.30
CA ASP A 307 14.42 -2.18 14.31
C ASP A 307 14.13 -3.60 13.85
N SER A 308 15.16 -4.44 13.77
CA SER A 308 15.07 -5.81 13.25
C SER A 308 14.33 -6.80 14.16
N THR A 309 14.03 -6.41 15.40
CA THR A 309 13.36 -7.26 16.39
C THR A 309 11.89 -6.88 16.52
N THR A 310 11.60 -5.59 16.60
CA THR A 310 10.24 -5.06 16.81
C THR A 310 9.56 -4.64 15.53
N GLY A 311 10.32 -4.41 14.45
CA GLY A 311 9.83 -3.85 13.19
C GLY A 311 9.46 -2.37 13.25
N ILE A 312 9.58 -1.73 14.40
CA ILE A 312 9.25 -0.31 14.57
C ILE A 312 10.25 0.57 13.82
N ILE A 313 9.74 1.58 13.15
CA ILE A 313 10.55 2.51 12.37
C ILE A 313 10.83 3.77 13.19
N SER A 314 12.12 4.11 13.30
CA SER A 314 12.61 5.36 13.88
C SER A 314 12.92 6.35 12.77
N THR A 315 12.49 7.59 12.94
CA THR A 315 12.71 8.69 12.00
C THR A 315 13.80 9.62 12.54
N THR A 316 14.86 9.84 11.75
CA THR A 316 15.86 10.89 12.01
C THR A 316 15.64 12.01 11.01
N PRO A 317 15.30 13.24 11.46
CA PRO A 317 15.06 14.36 10.55
C PRO A 317 16.28 14.70 9.71
N GLY A 318 16.06 15.08 8.45
CA GLY A 318 17.04 15.85 7.70
C GLY A 318 17.17 17.25 8.32
N VAL A 319 18.38 17.80 8.45
CA VAL A 319 18.65 19.07 9.13
C VAL A 319 19.50 19.95 8.26
N SER A 320 19.16 21.25 8.21
CA SER A 320 20.04 22.31 7.73
C SER A 320 20.07 23.47 8.74
N VAL A 321 21.25 24.01 8.95
CA VAL A 321 21.52 25.03 9.96
C VAL A 321 22.02 26.28 9.29
N LEU A 322 21.22 27.34 9.39
CA LEU A 322 21.63 28.71 8.99
C LEU A 322 22.11 29.44 10.22
N THR A 323 23.33 30.00 10.17
CA THR A 323 23.84 30.90 11.21
C THR A 323 24.03 32.29 10.66
N VAL A 324 23.65 33.27 11.44
CA VAL A 324 23.92 34.70 11.17
C VAL A 324 24.66 35.29 12.40
N THR A 325 25.90 35.66 12.21
CA THR A 325 26.74 36.29 13.23
C THR A 325 26.96 37.74 12.84
N GLY A 326 26.82 38.65 13.77
CA GLY A 326 27.02 40.06 13.55
C GLY A 326 27.30 40.84 14.83
N THR A 327 27.60 42.12 14.73
CA THR A 327 27.87 43.06 15.82
C THR A 327 26.63 43.91 16.09
N VAL A 328 26.28 44.07 17.36
CA VAL A 328 25.12 44.87 17.81
C VAL A 328 25.54 46.33 18.01
#